data_7794c878d7a07d41696254959557847f
#
_entry.id   7794c878d7a07d41696254959557847f
#
_cell.length_a   1.000
_cell.length_b   1.000
_cell.length_c   1.000
_cell.angle_alpha   90.00
_cell.angle_beta   90.00
_cell.angle_gamma   90.00
#
_symmetry.space_group_name_H-M   'P 1'
#
loop_
_entity.id
_entity.type
_entity.pdbx_description
1 polymer ?
#
loop_
_entity_poly.entity_id
_entity_poly.type
_entity_poly.pdbx_seq_one_letter_code
_entity_poly.pdbx_strand_id
1 'polypeptide(L)'
;MSWRLKISETGLLVVDVQEKLVAALKEPADWVERAEILVKAAKLLEIPVAITEQVPAKLGKTVPAVQQAAGKVSPTAKSTFSAVDAGKALGRKRILVAGCEAHVCVRQTVYDLRQKEVQPVLVADAVGSRRETDRQLALQEMRQDGIVIASTEAVLFELLETAEHSKFREIQALIK
;
A
#
# COMPACT_ATOMS: atom_id res chain seq x y z
N MET A 1 -18.16 -4.44 -13.98
CA MET A 1 -17.61 -5.28 -12.89
C MET A 1 -17.68 -4.49 -11.59
N SER A 2 -18.13 -5.11 -10.50
CA SER A 2 -18.09 -4.45 -9.19
C SER A 2 -16.62 -4.33 -8.74
N TRP A 3 -16.19 -3.14 -8.34
CA TRP A 3 -14.85 -2.89 -7.80
C TRP A 3 -14.76 -3.23 -6.30
N ARG A 4 -15.86 -3.63 -5.66
CA ARG A 4 -15.95 -3.94 -4.22
C ARG A 4 -14.82 -4.87 -3.77
N LEU A 5 -14.15 -4.49 -2.68
CA LEU A 5 -13.11 -5.30 -2.05
C LEU A 5 -13.72 -6.50 -1.33
N LYS A 6 -13.00 -7.63 -1.38
CA LYS A 6 -13.29 -8.82 -0.58
C LYS A 6 -12.00 -9.35 0.01
N ILE A 7 -12.00 -9.74 1.27
CA ILE A 7 -10.82 -10.27 1.97
C ILE A 7 -10.16 -11.38 1.16
N SER A 8 -10.94 -12.33 0.65
CA SER A 8 -10.44 -13.49 -0.10
C SER A 8 -9.79 -13.15 -1.45
N GLU A 9 -10.08 -11.98 -2.01
CA GLU A 9 -9.59 -11.53 -3.31
C GLU A 9 -8.54 -10.42 -3.21
N THR A 10 -8.23 -9.93 -2.00
CA THR A 10 -7.40 -8.75 -1.76
C THR A 10 -6.03 -9.15 -1.20
N GLY A 11 -4.98 -8.47 -1.67
CA GLY A 11 -3.63 -8.47 -1.11
C GLY A 11 -3.18 -7.04 -0.80
N LEU A 12 -2.17 -6.88 0.04
CA LEU A 12 -1.54 -5.60 0.36
C LEU A 12 -0.09 -5.59 -0.12
N LEU A 13 0.27 -4.60 -0.92
CA LEU A 13 1.64 -4.31 -1.35
C LEU A 13 2.09 -2.98 -0.76
N VAL A 14 3.14 -3.03 0.06
CA VAL A 14 3.79 -1.86 0.64
C VAL A 14 5.10 -1.60 -0.12
N VAL A 15 5.15 -0.51 -0.85
CA VAL A 15 6.25 -0.17 -1.77
C VAL A 15 7.24 0.75 -1.07
N ASP A 16 8.47 0.26 -0.84
CA ASP A 16 9.68 1.03 -0.53
C ASP A 16 9.55 2.04 0.64
N VAL A 17 8.87 1.66 1.72
CA VAL A 17 8.77 2.51 2.93
C VAL A 17 10.06 2.37 3.74
N GLN A 18 11.17 2.93 3.21
CA GLN A 18 12.53 2.78 3.72
C GLN A 18 13.01 4.01 4.45
N GLU A 19 13.92 3.81 5.42
CA GLU A 19 14.44 4.83 6.34
C GLU A 19 14.92 6.10 5.63
N LYS A 20 15.77 5.98 4.59
CA LYS A 20 16.31 7.16 3.89
C LYS A 20 15.29 7.81 2.96
N LEU A 21 14.37 7.04 2.38
CA LEU A 21 13.31 7.61 1.58
C LEU A 21 12.34 8.39 2.46
N VAL A 22 11.86 7.80 3.55
CA VAL A 22 10.97 8.48 4.49
C VAL A 22 11.61 9.75 5.06
N ALA A 23 12.91 9.70 5.45
CA ALA A 23 13.63 10.87 5.94
C ALA A 23 13.78 11.98 4.89
N ALA A 24 13.77 11.67 3.60
CA ALA A 24 13.83 12.63 2.51
C ALA A 24 12.49 13.30 2.18
N LEU A 25 11.38 12.73 2.63
CA LEU A 25 10.05 13.28 2.49
C LEU A 25 9.80 14.28 3.62
N LYS A 26 9.82 15.57 3.30
CA LYS A 26 9.79 16.69 4.28
C LYS A 26 8.42 16.94 4.91
N GLU A 27 7.36 16.38 4.37
CA GLU A 27 6.00 16.55 4.86
C GLU A 27 5.63 15.43 5.86
N PRO A 28 4.64 15.68 6.74
CA PRO A 28 4.38 14.83 7.90
C PRO A 28 4.18 13.37 7.50
N ALA A 29 4.72 12.50 8.33
CA ALA A 29 4.78 11.07 8.12
C ALA A 29 3.43 10.34 8.31
N ASP A 30 2.30 11.04 8.23
CA ASP A 30 0.96 10.47 8.39
C ASP A 30 0.71 9.30 7.44
N TRP A 31 1.25 9.39 6.21
CA TRP A 31 1.15 8.31 5.24
C TRP A 31 1.89 7.04 5.69
N VAL A 32 2.98 7.16 6.45
CA VAL A 32 3.70 6.01 7.04
C VAL A 32 2.85 5.33 8.10
N GLU A 33 2.21 6.12 8.96
CA GLU A 33 1.25 5.63 9.96
C GLU A 33 0.07 4.92 9.26
N ARG A 34 -0.46 5.50 8.18
CA ARG A 34 -1.52 4.85 7.39
C ARG A 34 -1.05 3.54 6.75
N ALA A 35 0.18 3.48 6.24
CA ALA A 35 0.76 2.23 5.74
C ALA A 35 0.91 1.18 6.86
N GLU A 36 1.35 1.58 8.05
CA GLU A 36 1.42 0.72 9.23
C GLU A 36 0.04 0.18 9.62
N ILE A 37 -0.98 1.04 9.68
CA ILE A 37 -2.38 0.67 9.95
C ILE A 37 -2.87 -0.37 8.95
N LEU A 38 -2.62 -0.16 7.66
CA LEU A 38 -2.98 -1.13 6.61
C LEU A 38 -2.33 -2.49 6.83
N VAL A 39 -1.05 -2.52 7.22
CA VAL A 39 -0.33 -3.77 7.51
C VAL A 39 -0.93 -4.47 8.74
N LYS A 40 -1.19 -3.75 9.83
CA LYS A 40 -1.85 -4.30 11.03
C LYS A 40 -3.22 -4.87 10.70
N ALA A 41 -4.01 -4.12 9.94
CA ALA A 41 -5.34 -4.55 9.52
C ALA A 41 -5.30 -5.78 8.60
N ALA A 42 -4.38 -5.80 7.64
CA ALA A 42 -4.17 -6.95 6.76
C ALA A 42 -3.85 -8.23 7.56
N LYS A 43 -3.04 -8.12 8.62
CA LYS A 43 -2.74 -9.23 9.52
C LYS A 43 -3.98 -9.71 10.29
N LEU A 44 -4.79 -8.78 10.83
CA LEU A 44 -6.03 -9.12 11.54
C LEU A 44 -7.07 -9.81 10.63
N LEU A 45 -7.10 -9.42 9.35
CA LEU A 45 -8.02 -9.93 8.33
C LEU A 45 -7.43 -11.10 7.53
N GLU A 46 -6.23 -11.57 7.86
CA GLU A 46 -5.51 -12.65 7.17
C GLU A 46 -5.29 -12.37 5.66
N ILE A 47 -5.17 -11.09 5.31
CA ILE A 47 -4.84 -10.66 3.96
C ILE A 47 -3.33 -10.80 3.75
N PRO A 48 -2.86 -11.42 2.66
CA PRO A 48 -1.44 -11.54 2.39
C PRO A 48 -0.79 -10.18 2.12
N VAL A 49 0.42 -10.00 2.67
CA VAL A 49 1.20 -8.76 2.61
C VAL A 49 2.52 -9.02 1.90
N ALA A 50 2.89 -8.15 0.97
CA ALA A 50 4.23 -8.05 0.42
C ALA A 50 4.81 -6.67 0.71
N ILE A 51 6.11 -6.62 0.98
CA ILE A 51 6.87 -5.38 1.19
C ILE A 51 8.05 -5.39 0.24
N THR A 52 8.38 -4.24 -0.34
CA THR A 52 9.57 -4.11 -1.19
C THR A 52 10.56 -3.09 -0.63
N GLU A 53 11.83 -3.28 -1.00
CA GLU A 53 12.93 -2.36 -0.70
C GLU A 53 13.71 -2.05 -1.97
N GLN A 54 13.72 -0.79 -2.36
CA GLN A 54 14.51 -0.27 -3.47
C GLN A 54 15.98 -0.19 -3.06
N VAL A 55 16.85 -0.98 -3.70
CA VAL A 55 18.32 -0.98 -3.48
C VAL A 55 18.67 -0.78 -1.99
N PRO A 56 18.31 -1.73 -1.10
CA PRO A 56 18.40 -1.55 0.36
C PRO A 56 19.80 -1.19 0.85
N ALA A 57 20.85 -1.62 0.15
CA ALA A 57 22.23 -1.22 0.45
C ALA A 57 22.46 0.30 0.38
N LYS A 58 21.66 1.04 -0.40
CA LYS A 58 21.73 2.48 -0.57
C LYS A 58 20.67 3.22 0.26
N LEU A 59 19.44 2.73 0.24
CA LEU A 59 18.28 3.44 0.79
C LEU A 59 17.88 3.00 2.21
N GLY A 60 18.57 2.01 2.76
CA GLY A 60 18.27 1.47 4.08
C GLY A 60 17.15 0.43 4.05
N LYS A 61 16.74 0.00 5.23
CA LYS A 61 15.68 -1.00 5.41
C LYS A 61 14.30 -0.35 5.51
N THR A 62 13.29 -1.18 5.41
CA THR A 62 11.91 -0.80 5.77
C THR A 62 11.88 -0.20 7.17
N VAL A 63 11.16 0.90 7.36
CA VAL A 63 11.07 1.58 8.66
C VAL A 63 10.53 0.64 9.76
N PRO A 64 11.03 0.78 11.01
CA PRO A 64 10.70 -0.16 12.09
C PRO A 64 9.19 -0.33 12.32
N ALA A 65 8.41 0.73 12.26
CA ALA A 65 6.96 0.68 12.49
C ALA A 65 6.26 -0.30 11.51
N VAL A 66 6.53 -0.17 10.23
CA VAL A 66 5.96 -1.04 9.18
C VAL A 66 6.50 -2.48 9.31
N GLN A 67 7.80 -2.64 9.56
CA GLN A 67 8.40 -3.98 9.69
C GLN A 67 7.86 -4.73 10.92
N GLN A 68 7.70 -4.06 12.06
CA GLN A 68 7.13 -4.65 13.27
C GLN A 68 5.66 -5.04 13.06
N ALA A 69 4.87 -4.18 12.41
CA ALA A 69 3.49 -4.50 12.05
C ALA A 69 3.41 -5.74 11.15
N ALA A 70 4.33 -5.86 10.19
CA ALA A 70 4.39 -6.98 9.24
C ALA A 70 4.88 -8.30 9.88
N GLY A 71 5.61 -8.23 10.99
CA GLY A 71 6.12 -9.39 11.72
C GLY A 71 7.12 -10.20 10.88
N LYS A 72 6.75 -11.43 10.51
CA LYS A 72 7.64 -12.36 9.79
C LYS A 72 7.71 -12.12 8.27
N VAL A 73 7.02 -11.12 7.74
CA VAL A 73 7.11 -10.79 6.31
C VAL A 73 8.49 -10.23 6.01
N SER A 74 9.23 -10.91 5.16
CA SER A 74 10.55 -10.44 4.70
C SER A 74 10.39 -9.53 3.49
N PRO A 75 10.96 -8.31 3.52
CA PRO A 75 10.95 -7.43 2.36
C PRO A 75 11.69 -8.04 1.16
N THR A 76 11.19 -7.81 -0.04
CA THR A 76 11.83 -8.20 -1.29
C THR A 76 12.64 -7.04 -1.83
N ALA A 77 13.95 -7.22 -1.97
CA ALA A 77 14.84 -6.24 -2.57
C ALA A 77 14.60 -6.16 -4.09
N LYS A 78 14.60 -4.94 -4.63
CA LYS A 78 14.47 -4.68 -6.07
C LYS A 78 15.38 -3.54 -6.54
N SER A 79 15.72 -3.54 -7.84
CA SER A 79 16.40 -2.44 -8.51
C SER A 79 15.50 -1.69 -9.49
N THR A 80 14.47 -2.35 -10.04
CA THR A 80 13.42 -1.72 -10.83
C THR A 80 12.57 -0.79 -9.96
N PHE A 81 12.01 0.28 -10.53
CA PHE A 81 11.10 1.14 -9.77
C PHE A 81 9.78 0.42 -9.49
N SER A 82 9.25 -0.28 -10.46
CA SER A 82 8.04 -1.10 -10.28
C SER A 82 8.26 -2.27 -9.33
N ALA A 83 7.27 -2.53 -8.49
CA ALA A 83 7.17 -3.66 -7.58
C ALA A 83 6.14 -4.71 -8.05
N VAL A 84 5.84 -4.73 -9.35
CA VAL A 84 4.77 -5.55 -9.94
C VAL A 84 4.92 -7.04 -9.61
N ASP A 85 6.13 -7.58 -9.61
CA ASP A 85 6.36 -9.01 -9.34
C ASP A 85 6.00 -9.38 -7.89
N ALA A 86 6.33 -8.53 -6.92
CA ALA A 86 5.94 -8.72 -5.53
C ALA A 86 4.41 -8.66 -5.36
N GLY A 87 3.74 -7.73 -6.06
CA GLY A 87 2.28 -7.64 -6.06
C GLY A 87 1.61 -8.87 -6.68
N LYS A 88 2.10 -9.35 -7.82
CA LYS A 88 1.60 -10.57 -8.48
C LYS A 88 1.80 -11.82 -7.63
N ALA A 89 2.92 -11.93 -6.94
CA ALA A 89 3.25 -13.06 -6.09
C ALA A 89 2.22 -13.26 -4.95
N LEU A 90 1.44 -12.22 -4.59
CA LEU A 90 0.34 -12.34 -3.63
C LEU A 90 -0.81 -13.22 -4.12
N GLY A 91 -0.92 -13.47 -5.42
CA GLY A 91 -1.94 -14.35 -6.01
C GLY A 91 -3.37 -13.85 -5.78
N ARG A 92 -3.57 -12.53 -5.73
CA ARG A 92 -4.88 -11.90 -5.49
C ARG A 92 -5.35 -11.11 -6.70
N LYS A 93 -6.66 -11.01 -6.88
CA LYS A 93 -7.27 -10.25 -7.98
C LYS A 93 -7.11 -8.75 -7.79
N ARG A 94 -7.11 -8.28 -6.52
CA ARG A 94 -7.00 -6.88 -6.15
C ARG A 94 -5.82 -6.67 -5.22
N ILE A 95 -5.04 -5.64 -5.49
CA ILE A 95 -3.89 -5.28 -4.67
C ILE A 95 -4.07 -3.85 -4.15
N LEU A 96 -4.21 -3.73 -2.83
CA LEU A 96 -4.04 -2.44 -2.16
C LEU A 96 -2.58 -2.03 -2.29
N VAL A 97 -2.32 -0.82 -2.77
CA VAL A 97 -0.97 -0.30 -2.95
C VAL A 97 -0.76 0.91 -2.04
N ALA A 98 0.26 0.83 -1.21
CA ALA A 98 0.72 1.88 -0.31
C ALA A 98 2.24 2.06 -0.44
N GLY A 99 2.81 3.15 0.07
CA GLY A 99 4.26 3.37 0.13
C GLY A 99 4.76 4.59 -0.65
N CYS A 100 6.00 4.57 -1.11
CA CYS A 100 6.62 5.73 -1.77
C CYS A 100 7.60 5.36 -2.92
N GLU A 101 7.91 6.28 -3.83
CA GLU A 101 7.25 7.57 -3.98
C GLU A 101 6.04 7.43 -4.90
N ALA A 102 4.95 8.12 -4.59
CA ALA A 102 3.68 8.03 -5.32
C ALA A 102 3.85 8.24 -6.82
N HIS A 103 4.69 9.19 -7.24
CA HIS A 103 4.93 9.56 -8.64
C HIS A 103 6.02 8.72 -9.34
N VAL A 104 6.71 7.83 -8.63
CA VAL A 104 7.78 6.98 -9.19
C VAL A 104 7.42 5.51 -9.02
N CYS A 105 7.85 4.89 -7.91
CA CYS A 105 7.71 3.44 -7.71
C CYS A 105 6.24 3.01 -7.62
N VAL A 106 5.42 3.73 -6.87
CA VAL A 106 4.00 3.42 -6.70
C VAL A 106 3.26 3.54 -8.04
N ARG A 107 3.44 4.67 -8.74
CA ARG A 107 2.80 4.91 -10.04
C ARG A 107 3.14 3.82 -11.06
N GLN A 108 4.42 3.50 -11.24
CA GLN A 108 4.83 2.44 -12.17
C GLN A 108 4.27 1.07 -11.77
N THR A 109 4.28 0.75 -10.47
CA THR A 109 3.70 -0.50 -9.94
C THR A 109 2.21 -0.62 -10.27
N VAL A 110 1.45 0.45 -10.05
CA VAL A 110 0.00 0.49 -10.30
C VAL A 110 -0.30 0.22 -11.78
N TYR A 111 0.40 0.88 -12.70
CA TYR A 111 0.20 0.67 -14.13
C TYR A 111 0.62 -0.74 -14.58
N ASP A 112 1.74 -1.24 -14.08
CA ASP A 112 2.21 -2.58 -14.42
C ASP A 112 1.29 -3.69 -13.87
N LEU A 113 0.75 -3.53 -12.65
CA LEU A 113 -0.27 -4.45 -12.12
C LEU A 113 -1.49 -4.49 -13.04
N ARG A 114 -2.00 -3.33 -13.45
CA ARG A 114 -3.13 -3.23 -14.37
C ARG A 114 -2.85 -3.91 -15.72
N GLN A 115 -1.64 -3.73 -16.29
CA GLN A 115 -1.23 -4.43 -17.52
C GLN A 115 -1.18 -5.95 -17.36
N LYS A 116 -0.96 -6.43 -16.14
CA LYS A 116 -0.97 -7.85 -15.79
C LYS A 116 -2.33 -8.36 -15.33
N GLU A 117 -3.40 -7.63 -15.62
CA GLU A 117 -4.79 -7.96 -15.28
C GLU A 117 -5.04 -8.12 -13.77
N VAL A 118 -4.15 -7.57 -12.94
CA VAL A 118 -4.35 -7.41 -11.52
C VAL A 118 -4.93 -6.03 -11.25
N GLN A 119 -6.03 -5.93 -10.53
CA GLN A 119 -6.68 -4.66 -10.24
C GLN A 119 -6.00 -3.94 -9.08
N PRO A 120 -5.23 -2.85 -9.30
CA PRO A 120 -4.69 -2.06 -8.22
C PRO A 120 -5.77 -1.17 -7.60
N VAL A 121 -5.69 -1.01 -6.28
CA VAL A 121 -6.43 0.00 -5.50
C VAL A 121 -5.40 0.84 -4.77
N LEU A 122 -5.25 2.09 -5.18
CA LEU A 122 -4.29 3.00 -4.57
C LEU A 122 -4.86 3.60 -3.29
N VAL A 123 -4.17 3.42 -2.17
CA VAL A 123 -4.58 4.00 -0.89
C VAL A 123 -3.93 5.37 -0.74
N ALA A 124 -4.67 6.42 -1.05
CA ALA A 124 -4.17 7.78 -1.29
C ALA A 124 -3.54 8.44 -0.04
N ASP A 125 -4.04 8.17 1.14
CA ASP A 125 -3.52 8.66 2.41
C ASP A 125 -2.36 7.81 2.96
N ALA A 126 -2.07 6.66 2.33
CA ALA A 126 -0.96 5.78 2.65
C ALA A 126 0.18 5.85 1.63
N VAL A 127 0.22 6.88 0.77
CA VAL A 127 1.32 7.11 -0.18
C VAL A 127 1.92 8.49 -0.02
N GLY A 128 3.26 8.55 -0.10
CA GLY A 128 4.03 9.79 0.03
C GLY A 128 4.88 10.10 -1.21
N SER A 129 5.29 11.35 -1.33
CA SER A 129 6.31 11.84 -2.28
C SER A 129 7.09 13.00 -1.67
N ARG A 130 8.31 13.26 -2.16
CA ARG A 130 9.15 14.38 -1.67
C ARG A 130 8.52 15.75 -1.87
N ARG A 131 7.66 15.88 -2.89
CA ARG A 131 6.91 17.09 -3.17
C ARG A 131 5.43 16.75 -3.28
N GLU A 132 4.61 17.51 -2.58
CA GLU A 132 3.15 17.31 -2.63
C GLU A 132 2.59 17.52 -4.04
N THR A 133 3.15 18.44 -4.82
CA THR A 133 2.76 18.62 -6.22
C THR A 133 2.94 17.37 -7.05
N ASP A 134 4.08 16.66 -6.90
CA ASP A 134 4.33 15.41 -7.63
C ASP A 134 3.36 14.29 -7.19
N ARG A 135 3.06 14.24 -5.89
CA ARG A 135 2.07 13.31 -5.35
C ARG A 135 0.69 13.56 -5.93
N GLN A 136 0.23 14.82 -5.90
CA GLN A 136 -1.09 15.21 -6.42
C GLN A 136 -1.23 14.93 -7.91
N LEU A 137 -0.22 15.28 -8.70
CA LEU A 137 -0.22 14.99 -10.15
C LEU A 137 -0.33 13.49 -10.42
N ALA A 138 0.44 12.67 -9.71
CA ALA A 138 0.38 11.22 -9.86
C ALA A 138 -1.00 10.65 -9.49
N LEU A 139 -1.59 11.12 -8.37
CA LEU A 139 -2.94 10.70 -7.96
C LEU A 139 -4.00 11.12 -8.96
N GLN A 140 -3.90 12.34 -9.50
CA GLN A 140 -4.82 12.86 -10.49
C GLN A 140 -4.75 12.06 -11.80
N GLU A 141 -3.54 11.81 -12.30
CA GLU A 141 -3.30 11.01 -13.50
C GLU A 141 -3.90 9.61 -13.35
N MET A 142 -3.53 8.89 -12.30
CA MET A 142 -4.03 7.54 -12.05
C MET A 142 -5.56 7.50 -11.92
N ARG A 143 -6.18 8.53 -11.30
CA ARG A 143 -7.64 8.65 -11.22
C ARG A 143 -8.27 8.86 -12.60
N GLN A 144 -7.70 9.71 -13.43
CA GLN A 144 -8.19 9.95 -14.80
C GLN A 144 -8.11 8.69 -15.67
N ASP A 145 -7.09 7.87 -15.44
CA ASP A 145 -6.91 6.59 -16.13
C ASP A 145 -7.77 5.46 -15.54
N GLY A 146 -8.65 5.77 -14.59
CA GLY A 146 -9.61 4.82 -14.02
C GLY A 146 -9.03 3.86 -13.00
N ILE A 147 -7.89 4.19 -12.38
CA ILE A 147 -7.41 3.49 -11.19
C ILE A 147 -8.32 3.83 -10.01
N VAL A 148 -8.71 2.82 -9.26
CA VAL A 148 -9.49 3.01 -8.03
C VAL A 148 -8.59 3.64 -6.97
N ILE A 149 -9.00 4.80 -6.46
CA ILE A 149 -8.30 5.53 -5.40
C ILE A 149 -9.23 5.63 -4.19
N ALA A 150 -8.74 5.19 -3.04
CA ALA A 150 -9.49 5.19 -1.79
C ALA A 150 -8.61 5.66 -0.62
N SER A 151 -9.21 5.93 0.53
CA SER A 151 -8.48 6.15 1.79
C SER A 151 -8.32 4.86 2.58
N THR A 152 -7.40 4.86 3.56
CA THR A 152 -7.20 3.75 4.49
C THR A 152 -8.52 3.34 5.16
N GLU A 153 -9.25 4.28 5.72
CA GLU A 153 -10.52 4.01 6.40
C GLU A 153 -11.54 3.39 5.44
N ALA A 154 -11.68 3.97 4.23
CA ALA A 154 -12.63 3.46 3.24
C ALA A 154 -12.36 2.00 2.86
N VAL A 155 -11.10 1.63 2.58
CA VAL A 155 -10.77 0.24 2.22
C VAL A 155 -10.96 -0.71 3.40
N LEU A 156 -10.69 -0.29 4.62
CA LEU A 156 -10.85 -1.15 5.80
C LEU A 156 -12.33 -1.43 6.09
N PHE A 157 -13.21 -0.42 6.05
CA PHE A 157 -14.64 -0.66 6.20
C PHE A 157 -15.26 -1.41 5.02
N GLU A 158 -14.74 -1.20 3.81
CA GLU A 158 -15.13 -1.98 2.64
C GLU A 158 -14.83 -3.48 2.83
N LEU A 159 -13.63 -3.83 3.36
CA LEU A 159 -13.22 -5.20 3.63
C LEU A 159 -14.03 -5.85 4.77
N LEU A 160 -14.46 -5.08 5.75
CA LEU A 160 -15.32 -5.57 6.83
C LEU A 160 -16.76 -5.85 6.38
N GLU A 161 -17.23 -5.17 5.36
CA GLU A 161 -18.59 -5.24 4.78
C GLU A 161 -19.72 -4.86 5.76
N THR A 162 -19.61 -5.19 7.04
CA THR A 162 -20.63 -4.97 8.07
C THR A 162 -20.02 -4.65 9.43
N ALA A 163 -20.75 -3.89 10.26
CA ALA A 163 -20.37 -3.61 11.64
C ALA A 163 -20.45 -4.87 12.55
N GLU A 164 -21.07 -5.93 12.07
CA GLU A 164 -21.15 -7.23 12.78
C GLU A 164 -19.93 -8.13 12.53
N HIS A 165 -18.99 -7.70 11.68
CA HIS A 165 -17.78 -8.45 11.41
C HIS A 165 -16.99 -8.71 12.70
N SER A 166 -16.50 -9.95 12.91
CA SER A 166 -15.81 -10.36 14.13
C SER A 166 -14.59 -9.48 14.49
N LYS A 167 -13.95 -8.88 13.48
CA LYS A 167 -12.79 -7.98 13.62
C LYS A 167 -13.14 -6.48 13.64
N PHE A 168 -14.42 -6.12 13.64
CA PHE A 168 -14.85 -4.72 13.54
C PHE A 168 -14.22 -3.82 14.61
N ARG A 169 -14.29 -4.23 15.90
CA ARG A 169 -13.77 -3.42 17.01
C ARG A 169 -12.25 -3.25 16.95
N GLU A 170 -11.53 -4.31 16.58
CA GLU A 170 -10.07 -4.29 16.45
C GLU A 170 -9.65 -3.35 15.30
N ILE A 171 -10.29 -3.44 14.14
CA ILE A 171 -10.02 -2.55 12.99
C ILE A 171 -10.41 -1.10 13.33
N GLN A 172 -11.57 -0.87 13.94
CA GLN A 172 -11.98 0.48 14.35
C GLN A 172 -10.97 1.13 15.31
N ALA A 173 -10.38 0.36 16.21
CA ALA A 173 -9.38 0.86 17.14
C ALA A 173 -8.07 1.30 16.47
N LEU A 174 -7.75 0.80 15.27
CA LEU A 174 -6.56 1.19 14.50
C LEU A 174 -6.71 2.57 13.83
N ILE A 175 -7.94 3.03 13.58
CA ILE A 175 -8.21 4.24 12.79
C ILE A 175 -8.76 5.41 13.63
N LYS A 176 -8.90 5.23 14.93
CA LYS A 176 -9.22 6.28 15.89
C LYS A 176 -7.96 7.02 16.34
#